data_664d8c218a064b7ec41fa1f43a589d76
#
_entry.id   664d8c218a064b7ec41fa1f43a589d76
#
_cell.length_a   1.000
_cell.length_b   1.000
_cell.length_c   1.000
_cell.angle_alpha   90.00
_cell.angle_beta   90.00
_cell.angle_gamma   90.00
#
_symmetry.space_group_name_H-M   'P 1'
#
loop_
_entity.id
_entity.type
_entity.pdbx_description
1 polymer ?
#
loop_
_entity_poly.entity_id
_entity_poly.type
_entity_poly.pdbx_seq_one_letter_code
_entity_poly.pdbx_strand_id
1 'polypeptide(L)'
;LINALHKKEFELIKILINKLDDSRSEPYDSWRDVGLMLHNFSKSNEMLNLWKEFSKKANNYDEKSCIDKWNTWRTNRQKEKPLTIRTLHWWVKQDIPIEEYRNIIKDSLELKIINSLQGEKNTGAHYDVANVISDYYKNEFVCSGLKENYWYFFNEDHGGRWEATEIGHELRKKLSREICDIYIHYIKKYQGESKKYEEGHLNKNYY
;
A
#
# COMPACT_ATOMS: atom_id res chain seq x y z
N LEU A 1 -16.09 1.78 12.06
CA LEU A 1 -14.80 2.36 11.65
C LEU A 1 -13.73 1.28 11.47
N ILE A 2 -13.53 0.37 12.43
CA ILE A 2 -12.53 -0.71 12.39
C ILE A 2 -12.77 -1.63 11.18
N ASN A 3 -14.01 -2.06 10.93
CA ASN A 3 -14.36 -2.91 9.80
C ASN A 3 -14.14 -2.25 8.43
N ALA A 4 -14.33 -0.94 8.31
CA ALA A 4 -14.09 -0.21 7.07
C ALA A 4 -12.60 -0.04 6.76
N LEU A 5 -11.77 0.14 7.80
CA LEU A 5 -10.31 0.24 7.67
C LEU A 5 -9.71 -1.11 7.24
N HIS A 6 -10.13 -2.20 7.87
CA HIS A 6 -9.72 -3.56 7.51
C HIS A 6 -10.13 -3.92 6.07
N LYS A 7 -11.32 -3.50 5.63
CA LYS A 7 -11.77 -3.73 4.26
C LYS A 7 -10.89 -3.04 3.23
N LYS A 8 -10.50 -1.78 3.47
CA LYS A 8 -9.60 -1.03 2.57
C LYS A 8 -8.20 -1.65 2.53
N GLU A 9 -7.67 -2.05 3.67
CA GLU A 9 -6.37 -2.71 3.75
C GLU A 9 -6.39 -4.06 3.02
N PHE A 10 -7.47 -4.82 3.15
CA PHE A 10 -7.68 -6.07 2.41
C PHE A 10 -7.71 -5.84 0.89
N GLU A 11 -8.45 -4.83 0.41
CA GLU A 11 -8.51 -4.53 -1.03
C GLU A 11 -7.13 -4.10 -1.57
N LEU A 12 -6.37 -3.32 -0.82
CA LEU A 12 -4.99 -2.99 -1.21
C LEU A 12 -4.11 -4.24 -1.28
N ILE A 13 -4.17 -5.12 -0.28
CA ILE A 13 -3.42 -6.39 -0.28
C ILE A 13 -3.78 -7.23 -1.50
N LYS A 14 -5.07 -7.33 -1.82
CA LYS A 14 -5.55 -8.07 -2.99
C LYS A 14 -4.99 -7.52 -4.30
N ILE A 15 -4.98 -6.19 -4.46
CA ILE A 15 -4.37 -5.54 -5.62
C ILE A 15 -2.88 -5.88 -5.71
N LEU A 16 -2.14 -5.73 -4.59
CA LEU A 16 -0.70 -5.98 -4.54
C LEU A 16 -0.35 -7.45 -4.82
N ILE A 17 -1.10 -8.42 -4.29
CA ILE A 17 -0.91 -9.85 -4.58
C ILE A 17 -1.10 -10.16 -6.06
N ASN A 18 -2.09 -9.53 -6.70
CA ASN A 18 -2.33 -9.71 -8.14
C ASN A 18 -1.23 -9.10 -9.02
N LYS A 19 -0.41 -8.20 -8.48
CA LYS A 19 0.73 -7.57 -9.15
C LYS A 19 2.05 -8.31 -8.95
N LEU A 20 2.08 -9.32 -8.09
CA LEU A 20 3.26 -10.18 -7.98
C LEU A 20 3.49 -10.94 -9.29
N ASP A 21 4.77 -11.05 -9.66
CA ASP A 21 5.18 -11.83 -10.82
C ASP A 21 4.77 -13.30 -10.66
N ASP A 22 4.28 -13.91 -11.74
CA ASP A 22 3.78 -15.27 -11.74
C ASP A 22 4.88 -16.29 -11.40
N SER A 23 6.14 -15.98 -11.71
CA SER A 23 7.29 -16.80 -11.35
C SER A 23 7.45 -17.03 -9.85
N ARG A 24 6.86 -16.17 -9.01
CA ARG A 24 6.87 -16.37 -7.53
C ARG A 24 5.95 -17.49 -7.07
N SER A 25 5.03 -17.94 -7.90
CA SER A 25 4.09 -19.01 -7.56
C SER A 25 4.67 -20.42 -7.71
N GLU A 26 5.68 -20.61 -8.56
CA GLU A 26 6.23 -21.93 -8.87
C GLU A 26 7.29 -22.43 -7.86
N PRO A 27 8.34 -21.65 -7.47
CA PRO A 27 9.29 -22.11 -6.47
C PRO A 27 8.65 -22.23 -5.09
N TYR A 28 8.85 -23.37 -4.45
CA TYR A 28 8.25 -23.68 -3.14
C TYR A 28 8.50 -22.58 -2.10
N ASP A 29 9.71 -22.04 -2.03
CA ASP A 29 10.06 -21.05 -1.01
C ASP A 29 9.32 -19.73 -1.22
N SER A 30 9.28 -19.18 -2.44
CA SER A 30 8.57 -17.95 -2.73
C SER A 30 7.04 -18.11 -2.60
N TRP A 31 6.48 -19.22 -3.09
CA TRP A 31 5.07 -19.57 -2.90
C TRP A 31 4.69 -19.67 -1.42
N ARG A 32 5.48 -20.41 -0.64
CA ARG A 32 5.30 -20.54 0.82
C ARG A 32 5.37 -19.18 1.51
N ASP A 33 6.33 -18.35 1.15
CA ASP A 33 6.57 -17.07 1.79
C ASP A 33 5.43 -16.06 1.53
N VAL A 34 4.83 -16.07 0.33
CA VAL A 34 3.61 -15.30 0.05
C VAL A 34 2.46 -15.76 0.96
N GLY A 35 2.23 -17.06 1.07
CA GLY A 35 1.21 -17.60 1.96
C GLY A 35 1.47 -17.28 3.43
N LEU A 36 2.72 -17.41 3.89
CA LEU A 36 3.10 -17.12 5.27
C LEU A 36 2.94 -15.64 5.61
N MET A 37 3.25 -14.75 4.69
CA MET A 37 3.02 -13.31 4.84
C MET A 37 1.53 -13.01 5.01
N LEU A 38 0.65 -13.57 4.18
CA LEU A 38 -0.80 -13.42 4.28
C LEU A 38 -1.34 -14.00 5.59
N HIS A 39 -0.86 -15.18 6.00
CA HIS A 39 -1.23 -15.82 7.25
C HIS A 39 -0.79 -15.01 8.49
N ASN A 40 0.36 -14.35 8.43
CA ASN A 40 0.84 -13.46 9.50
C ASN A 40 0.00 -12.18 9.60
N PHE A 41 -0.55 -11.70 8.48
CA PHE A 41 -1.45 -10.55 8.47
C PHE A 41 -2.81 -10.92 9.08
N SER A 42 -3.44 -11.97 8.58
CA SER A 42 -4.70 -12.50 9.14
C SER A 42 -4.87 -13.98 8.80
N LYS A 43 -5.35 -14.74 9.78
CA LYS A 43 -5.67 -16.17 9.62
C LYS A 43 -7.04 -16.41 9.02
N SER A 44 -7.66 -15.39 8.45
CA SER A 44 -9.02 -15.47 7.92
C SER A 44 -9.09 -16.31 6.65
N ASN A 45 -10.29 -16.81 6.35
CA ASN A 45 -10.54 -17.55 5.12
C ASN A 45 -10.33 -16.69 3.86
N GLU A 46 -10.55 -15.38 3.95
CA GLU A 46 -10.31 -14.45 2.86
C GLU A 46 -8.84 -14.43 2.46
N MET A 47 -7.91 -14.43 3.44
CA MET A 47 -6.48 -14.47 3.17
C MET A 47 -6.03 -15.82 2.61
N LEU A 48 -6.58 -16.93 3.13
CA LEU A 48 -6.34 -18.25 2.55
C LEU A 48 -6.84 -18.31 1.10
N ASN A 49 -8.03 -17.80 0.81
CA ASN A 49 -8.55 -17.76 -0.55
C ASN A 49 -7.68 -16.91 -1.48
N LEU A 50 -7.20 -15.78 -1.01
CA LEU A 50 -6.29 -14.92 -1.77
C LEU A 50 -4.98 -15.66 -2.10
N TRP A 51 -4.43 -16.43 -1.16
CA TRP A 51 -3.25 -17.26 -1.42
C TRP A 51 -3.54 -18.38 -2.40
N LYS A 52 -4.71 -19.03 -2.32
CA LYS A 52 -5.14 -20.04 -3.30
C LYS A 52 -5.24 -19.46 -4.70
N GLU A 53 -5.84 -18.26 -4.85
CA GLU A 53 -5.91 -17.59 -6.16
C GLU A 53 -4.51 -17.25 -6.70
N PHE A 54 -3.62 -16.77 -5.87
CA PHE A 54 -2.21 -16.58 -6.26
C PHE A 54 -1.55 -17.89 -6.69
N SER A 55 -1.78 -18.98 -5.95
CA SER A 55 -1.20 -20.29 -6.22
C SER A 55 -1.68 -20.91 -7.53
N LYS A 56 -2.88 -20.56 -8.01
CA LYS A 56 -3.42 -21.04 -9.30
C LYS A 56 -2.61 -20.59 -10.52
N LYS A 57 -1.71 -19.60 -10.34
CA LYS A 57 -0.79 -19.17 -11.39
C LYS A 57 0.30 -20.24 -11.67
N ALA A 58 0.57 -21.13 -10.73
CA ALA A 58 1.53 -22.22 -10.91
C ALA A 58 0.91 -23.43 -11.62
N ASN A 59 1.70 -24.07 -12.47
CA ASN A 59 1.28 -25.27 -13.22
C ASN A 59 0.98 -26.48 -12.32
N ASN A 60 1.58 -26.54 -11.13
CA ASN A 60 1.46 -27.60 -10.16
C ASN A 60 0.50 -27.28 -9.01
N TYR A 61 -0.45 -26.37 -9.23
CA TYR A 61 -1.42 -25.97 -8.21
C TYR A 61 -2.18 -27.16 -7.64
N ASP A 62 -2.18 -27.26 -6.32
CA ASP A 62 -3.01 -28.19 -5.57
C ASP A 62 -3.68 -27.47 -4.37
N GLU A 63 -5.00 -27.44 -4.39
CA GLU A 63 -5.77 -26.73 -3.36
C GLU A 63 -5.58 -27.35 -1.97
N LYS A 64 -5.51 -28.70 -1.91
CA LYS A 64 -5.33 -29.41 -0.65
C LYS A 64 -3.99 -29.06 -0.01
N SER A 65 -2.94 -29.00 -0.80
CA SER A 65 -1.61 -28.58 -0.33
C SER A 65 -1.62 -27.17 0.27
N CYS A 66 -2.37 -26.23 -0.32
CA CYS A 66 -2.54 -24.89 0.25
C CYS A 66 -3.21 -24.95 1.63
N ILE A 67 -4.33 -25.67 1.75
CA ILE A 67 -5.09 -25.79 3.00
C ILE A 67 -4.26 -26.47 4.09
N ASP A 68 -3.64 -27.60 3.77
CA ASP A 68 -2.82 -28.35 4.71
C ASP A 68 -1.64 -27.51 5.22
N LYS A 69 -0.96 -26.81 4.31
CA LYS A 69 0.15 -25.93 4.66
C LYS A 69 -0.30 -24.75 5.54
N TRP A 70 -1.40 -24.07 5.18
CA TRP A 70 -1.98 -22.98 5.97
C TRP A 70 -2.28 -23.40 7.40
N ASN A 71 -2.81 -24.59 7.59
CA ASN A 71 -3.13 -25.14 8.90
C ASN A 71 -1.89 -25.49 9.74
N THR A 72 -0.76 -25.85 9.11
CA THR A 72 0.48 -26.17 9.83
C THR A 72 1.14 -24.92 10.46
N TRP A 73 0.89 -23.71 9.94
CA TRP A 73 1.48 -22.48 10.47
C TRP A 73 0.89 -22.00 11.79
N ARG A 74 -0.14 -22.62 12.30
CA ARG A 74 -0.77 -22.25 13.59
C ARG A 74 0.17 -22.32 14.78
N THR A 75 1.24 -23.09 14.69
CA THR A 75 2.13 -23.41 15.82
C THR A 75 3.51 -22.77 15.76
N ASN A 76 3.97 -22.24 14.63
CA ASN A 76 5.34 -21.74 14.49
C ASN A 76 5.41 -20.22 14.65
N ARG A 77 5.44 -19.76 15.91
CA ARG A 77 5.54 -18.33 16.28
C ARG A 77 6.94 -17.73 16.31
N GLN A 78 7.99 -18.52 16.01
CA GLN A 78 9.37 -18.07 16.25
C GLN A 78 10.23 -18.16 14.98
N LYS A 79 10.06 -17.20 14.08
CA LYS A 79 11.18 -16.77 13.24
C LYS A 79 11.53 -15.34 13.64
N GLU A 80 12.82 -15.09 13.82
CA GLU A 80 13.39 -13.80 14.25
C GLU A 80 13.00 -12.62 13.35
N LYS A 81 12.51 -12.87 12.13
CA LYS A 81 12.04 -11.86 11.18
C LYS A 81 10.75 -12.34 10.49
N PRO A 82 9.58 -12.01 11.02
CA PRO A 82 8.33 -12.39 10.40
C PRO A 82 8.14 -11.66 9.06
N LEU A 83 7.66 -12.38 8.04
CA LEU A 83 7.18 -11.78 6.80
C LEU A 83 5.92 -10.98 7.10
N THR A 84 5.85 -9.75 6.59
CA THR A 84 4.79 -8.78 6.87
C THR A 84 4.29 -8.15 5.58
N ILE A 85 3.24 -7.32 5.68
CA ILE A 85 2.77 -6.50 4.55
C ILE A 85 3.88 -5.62 3.96
N ARG A 86 4.85 -5.19 4.75
CA ARG A 86 6.04 -4.48 4.24
C ARG A 86 6.82 -5.34 3.25
N THR A 87 6.92 -6.63 3.48
CA THR A 87 7.55 -7.58 2.55
C THR A 87 6.80 -7.67 1.24
N LEU A 88 5.45 -7.66 1.27
CA LEU A 88 4.63 -7.61 0.06
C LEU A 88 4.89 -6.35 -0.76
N HIS A 89 4.89 -5.18 -0.12
CA HIS A 89 5.21 -3.92 -0.78
C HIS A 89 6.60 -3.95 -1.44
N TRP A 90 7.60 -4.52 -0.76
CA TRP A 90 8.94 -4.68 -1.30
C TRP A 90 8.97 -5.60 -2.52
N TRP A 91 8.30 -6.75 -2.48
CA TRP A 91 8.22 -7.66 -3.62
C TRP A 91 7.55 -7.02 -4.83
N VAL A 92 6.41 -6.36 -4.62
CA VAL A 92 5.68 -5.71 -5.72
C VAL A 92 6.53 -4.63 -6.40
N LYS A 93 7.30 -3.86 -5.64
CA LYS A 93 8.22 -2.86 -6.21
C LYS A 93 9.33 -3.48 -7.06
N GLN A 94 9.67 -4.74 -6.84
CA GLN A 94 10.63 -5.48 -7.68
C GLN A 94 9.97 -6.02 -8.95
N ASP A 95 8.69 -6.38 -8.86
CA ASP A 95 7.98 -7.11 -9.90
C ASP A 95 7.31 -6.19 -10.93
N ILE A 96 6.98 -4.93 -10.56
CA ILE A 96 6.36 -3.95 -11.45
C ILE A 96 7.13 -2.62 -11.48
N PRO A 97 6.94 -1.79 -12.54
CA PRO A 97 7.52 -0.45 -12.58
C PRO A 97 7.13 0.39 -11.35
N ILE A 98 8.07 1.16 -10.81
CA ILE A 98 7.85 1.97 -9.61
C ILE A 98 6.69 2.96 -9.76
N GLU A 99 6.48 3.49 -10.97
CA GLU A 99 5.38 4.41 -11.25
C GLU A 99 4.01 3.72 -11.15
N GLU A 100 3.91 2.45 -11.58
CA GLU A 100 2.69 1.66 -11.42
C GLU A 100 2.41 1.38 -9.95
N TYR A 101 3.41 0.98 -9.18
CA TYR A 101 3.28 0.81 -7.73
C TYR A 101 2.80 2.10 -7.05
N ARG A 102 3.40 3.26 -7.38
CA ARG A 102 3.02 4.55 -6.81
C ARG A 102 1.60 4.95 -7.13
N ASN A 103 1.12 4.65 -8.35
CA ASN A 103 -0.27 4.87 -8.72
C ASN A 103 -1.23 4.02 -7.89
N ILE A 104 -0.91 2.74 -7.65
CA ILE A 104 -1.71 1.87 -6.80
C ILE A 104 -1.83 2.46 -5.37
N ILE A 105 -0.71 2.89 -4.78
CA ILE A 105 -0.73 3.49 -3.45
C ILE A 105 -1.51 4.80 -3.43
N LYS A 106 -1.28 5.68 -4.41
CA LYS A 106 -2.01 6.94 -4.56
C LYS A 106 -3.52 6.71 -4.61
N ASP A 107 -3.98 5.79 -5.45
CA ASP A 107 -5.40 5.49 -5.62
C ASP A 107 -6.02 4.90 -4.34
N SER A 108 -5.26 4.11 -3.59
CA SER A 108 -5.70 3.60 -2.28
C SER A 108 -5.91 4.70 -1.24
N LEU A 109 -5.26 5.85 -1.40
CA LEU A 109 -5.32 7.01 -0.50
C LEU A 109 -6.28 8.11 -0.98
N GLU A 110 -6.92 7.96 -2.14
CA GLU A 110 -7.77 9.00 -2.76
C GLU A 110 -8.73 9.66 -1.77
N LEU A 111 -9.50 8.88 -1.01
CA LEU A 111 -10.45 9.44 -0.04
C LEU A 111 -9.77 10.23 1.08
N LYS A 112 -8.56 9.83 1.52
CA LYS A 112 -7.81 10.59 2.53
C LYS A 112 -7.31 11.91 1.96
N ILE A 113 -6.86 11.89 0.72
CA ILE A 113 -6.41 13.10 0.00
C ILE A 113 -7.58 14.06 -0.16
N ILE A 114 -8.75 13.59 -0.61
CA ILE A 114 -9.95 14.41 -0.75
C ILE A 114 -10.34 15.03 0.60
N ASN A 115 -10.40 14.22 1.66
CA ASN A 115 -10.77 14.71 2.99
C ASN A 115 -9.79 15.77 3.50
N SER A 116 -8.49 15.63 3.20
CA SER A 116 -7.49 16.63 3.56
C SER A 116 -7.61 17.95 2.79
N LEU A 117 -8.22 17.91 1.59
CA LEU A 117 -8.53 19.11 0.78
C LEU A 117 -9.82 19.81 1.22
N GLN A 118 -10.78 19.08 1.77
CA GLN A 118 -12.09 19.60 2.15
C GLN A 118 -12.10 20.35 3.48
N GLY A 119 -10.99 20.37 4.19
CA GLY A 119 -10.70 21.09 5.45
C GLY A 119 -11.85 21.88 6.08
N GLU A 120 -12.91 21.21 6.51
CA GLU A 120 -13.93 21.86 7.34
C GLU A 120 -13.33 22.16 8.72
N LYS A 121 -13.15 23.46 8.96
CA LYS A 121 -12.78 24.03 10.25
C LYS A 121 -11.32 23.82 10.72
N ASN A 122 -10.42 24.56 10.10
CA ASN A 122 -9.27 25.25 10.74
C ASN A 122 -8.28 24.51 11.65
N THR A 123 -8.39 23.20 11.90
CA THR A 123 -7.47 22.46 12.75
C THR A 123 -6.91 21.19 12.13
N GLY A 124 -7.49 20.73 11.02
CA GLY A 124 -7.20 19.41 10.45
C GLY A 124 -6.20 19.39 9.29
N ALA A 125 -6.06 20.46 8.51
CA ALA A 125 -5.34 20.42 7.25
C ALA A 125 -3.90 19.92 7.35
N HIS A 126 -3.12 20.38 8.30
CA HIS A 126 -1.75 19.91 8.50
C HIS A 126 -1.69 18.46 8.97
N TYR A 127 -2.58 18.07 9.89
CA TYR A 127 -2.66 16.72 10.41
C TYR A 127 -3.12 15.73 9.34
N ASP A 128 -4.14 16.09 8.56
CA ASP A 128 -4.68 15.24 7.50
C ASP A 128 -3.67 15.03 6.37
N VAL A 129 -2.99 16.10 5.96
CA VAL A 129 -1.89 16.02 4.99
C VAL A 129 -0.74 15.17 5.54
N ALA A 130 -0.37 15.33 6.81
CA ALA A 130 0.66 14.51 7.44
C ALA A 130 0.28 13.03 7.48
N ASN A 131 -1.01 12.69 7.70
CA ASN A 131 -1.50 11.32 7.63
C ASN A 131 -1.42 10.74 6.21
N VAL A 132 -1.75 11.52 5.18
CA VAL A 132 -1.58 11.10 3.78
C VAL A 132 -0.11 10.80 3.49
N ILE A 133 0.80 11.69 3.89
CA ILE A 133 2.25 11.53 3.72
C ILE A 133 2.74 10.28 4.45
N SER A 134 2.32 10.11 5.71
CA SER A 134 2.71 8.96 6.53
C SER A 134 2.26 7.63 5.91
N ASP A 135 1.05 7.57 5.35
CA ASP A 135 0.55 6.37 4.70
C ASP A 135 1.21 6.11 3.34
N TYR A 136 1.45 7.18 2.57
CA TYR A 136 2.09 7.07 1.26
C TYR A 136 3.53 6.55 1.34
N TYR A 137 4.29 7.02 2.35
CA TYR A 137 5.67 6.62 2.59
C TYR A 137 5.84 5.66 3.77
N LYS A 138 4.78 5.01 4.22
CA LYS A 138 4.73 4.17 5.44
C LYS A 138 5.88 3.16 5.56
N ASN A 139 6.36 2.65 4.43
CA ASN A 139 7.40 1.63 4.38
C ASN A 139 8.76 2.16 3.92
N GLU A 140 8.87 3.47 3.69
CA GLU A 140 10.09 4.08 3.13
C GLU A 140 10.84 4.94 4.15
N PHE A 141 10.15 5.51 5.14
CA PHE A 141 10.77 6.39 6.13
C PHE A 141 10.37 6.06 7.56
N VAL A 142 11.32 6.25 8.48
CA VAL A 142 11.11 6.10 9.92
C VAL A 142 11.82 7.24 10.63
N CYS A 143 11.13 7.88 11.57
CA CYS A 143 11.72 8.80 12.55
C CYS A 143 11.93 8.03 13.86
N SER A 144 13.17 7.88 14.30
CA SER A 144 13.51 7.18 15.54
C SER A 144 13.66 8.10 16.75
N GLY A 145 13.80 9.41 16.52
CA GLY A 145 13.96 10.40 17.56
C GLY A 145 13.38 11.73 17.13
N LEU A 146 12.20 12.09 17.66
CA LEU A 146 11.55 13.37 17.34
C LEU A 146 12.35 14.57 17.81
N LYS A 147 13.04 14.44 18.96
CA LYS A 147 13.79 15.52 19.58
C LYS A 147 15.08 15.83 18.85
N GLU A 148 15.76 14.79 18.39
CA GLU A 148 17.04 14.86 17.66
C GLU A 148 16.86 14.83 16.16
N ASN A 149 15.63 14.66 15.64
CA ASN A 149 15.33 14.53 14.20
C ASN A 149 16.12 13.41 13.51
N TYR A 150 16.27 12.25 14.19
CA TYR A 150 16.90 11.08 13.58
C TYR A 150 15.95 10.38 12.63
N TRP A 151 16.26 10.45 11.35
CA TRP A 151 15.47 9.83 10.28
C TRP A 151 16.26 8.74 9.58
N TYR A 152 15.55 7.71 9.18
CA TYR A 152 16.06 6.64 8.33
C TYR A 152 15.15 6.48 7.13
N PHE A 153 15.76 6.17 5.98
CA PHE A 153 15.02 5.76 4.79
C PHE A 153 15.45 4.36 4.38
N PHE A 154 14.50 3.62 3.78
CA PHE A 154 14.76 2.29 3.27
C PHE A 154 15.38 2.41 1.88
N ASN A 155 16.66 2.09 1.76
CA ASN A 155 17.40 2.17 0.52
C ASN A 155 17.35 0.82 -0.21
N GLU A 156 16.53 0.74 -1.28
CA GLU A 156 16.37 -0.45 -2.11
C GLU A 156 17.58 -0.68 -3.00
N ASP A 157 18.23 0.38 -3.46
CA ASP A 157 19.39 0.33 -4.35
C ASP A 157 20.63 -0.27 -3.67
N HIS A 158 20.70 -0.17 -2.33
CA HIS A 158 21.79 -0.71 -1.53
C HIS A 158 21.42 -2.01 -0.79
N GLY A 159 20.66 -2.88 -1.44
CA GLY A 159 20.34 -4.20 -0.90
C GLY A 159 19.22 -4.22 0.15
N GLY A 160 18.34 -3.24 0.13
CA GLY A 160 17.15 -3.22 0.97
C GLY A 160 17.45 -3.02 2.46
N ARG A 161 18.21 -1.99 2.81
CA ARG A 161 18.55 -1.66 4.20
C ARG A 161 18.12 -0.25 4.59
N TRP A 162 17.99 -0.03 5.90
CA TRP A 162 17.73 1.28 6.47
C TRP A 162 19.03 2.09 6.55
N GLU A 163 19.02 3.27 5.97
CA GLU A 163 20.12 4.22 6.00
C GLU A 163 19.72 5.51 6.70
N ALA A 164 20.63 6.08 7.48
CA ALA A 164 20.41 7.35 8.15
C ALA A 164 20.37 8.48 7.13
N THR A 165 19.48 9.46 7.33
CA THR A 165 19.38 10.67 6.51
C THR A 165 19.39 11.90 7.41
N GLU A 166 20.18 12.91 7.02
CA GLU A 166 20.28 14.15 7.78
C GLU A 166 18.95 14.92 7.75
N ILE A 167 18.38 15.12 8.93
CA ILE A 167 17.16 15.94 9.17
C ILE A 167 16.01 15.59 8.19
N GLY A 168 15.92 14.33 7.77
CA GLY A 168 14.91 13.88 6.83
C GLY A 168 15.02 14.48 5.41
N HIS A 169 16.24 14.79 4.94
CA HIS A 169 16.48 15.41 3.65
C HIS A 169 15.81 14.67 2.50
N GLU A 170 15.96 13.34 2.44
CA GLU A 170 15.35 12.51 1.39
C GLU A 170 13.82 12.57 1.42
N LEU A 171 13.20 12.59 2.60
CA LEU A 171 11.76 12.78 2.74
C LEU A 171 11.32 14.16 2.21
N ARG A 172 12.01 15.22 2.60
CA ARG A 172 11.69 16.60 2.15
C ARG A 172 11.77 16.75 0.64
N LYS A 173 12.79 16.16 0.02
CA LYS A 173 12.97 16.14 -1.43
C LYS A 173 11.81 15.46 -2.14
N LYS A 174 11.34 14.34 -1.61
CA LYS A 174 10.16 13.63 -2.15
C LYS A 174 8.86 14.41 -1.92
N LEU A 175 8.68 15.00 -0.75
CA LEU A 175 7.48 15.80 -0.43
C LEU A 175 7.30 16.97 -1.40
N SER A 176 8.36 17.70 -1.70
CA SER A 176 8.32 18.87 -2.58
C SER A 176 8.03 18.55 -4.05
N ARG A 177 8.15 17.28 -4.45
CA ARG A 177 7.87 16.82 -5.83
C ARG A 177 6.64 15.95 -5.87
N GLU A 178 6.72 14.75 -5.30
CA GLU A 178 5.72 13.70 -5.46
C GLU A 178 4.37 14.05 -4.79
N ILE A 179 4.39 14.55 -3.55
CA ILE A 179 3.15 14.89 -2.84
C ILE A 179 2.46 16.10 -3.47
N CYS A 180 3.20 17.12 -3.86
CA CYS A 180 2.64 18.27 -4.56
C CYS A 180 1.95 17.83 -5.86
N ASP A 181 2.57 16.96 -6.65
CA ASP A 181 2.00 16.47 -7.91
C ASP A 181 0.73 15.64 -7.68
N ILE A 182 0.71 14.81 -6.62
CA ILE A 182 -0.49 14.05 -6.22
C ILE A 182 -1.65 14.99 -5.90
N TYR A 183 -1.43 16.01 -5.07
CA TYR A 183 -2.47 16.97 -4.70
C TYR A 183 -2.94 17.78 -5.91
N ILE A 184 -2.05 18.25 -6.76
CA ILE A 184 -2.39 18.95 -8.00
C ILE A 184 -3.23 18.05 -8.92
N HIS A 185 -2.90 16.76 -9.03
CA HIS A 185 -3.68 15.82 -9.82
C HIS A 185 -5.13 15.72 -9.32
N TYR A 186 -5.35 15.53 -8.01
CA TYR A 186 -6.69 15.41 -7.47
C TYR A 186 -7.47 16.72 -7.50
N ILE A 187 -6.83 17.87 -7.27
CA ILE A 187 -7.47 19.20 -7.43
C ILE A 187 -7.99 19.33 -8.87
N LYS A 188 -7.16 19.06 -9.87
CA LYS A 188 -7.58 19.14 -11.29
C LYS A 188 -8.69 18.16 -11.63
N LYS A 189 -8.59 16.92 -11.15
CA LYS A 189 -9.61 15.87 -11.35
C LYS A 189 -10.99 16.36 -10.87
N TYR A 190 -11.08 16.83 -9.63
CA TYR A 190 -12.34 17.22 -9.02
C TYR A 190 -12.86 18.59 -9.53
N GLN A 191 -11.98 19.51 -9.87
CA GLN A 191 -12.40 20.74 -10.57
C GLN A 191 -13.00 20.46 -11.96
N GLY A 192 -12.45 19.50 -12.68
CA GLY A 192 -12.98 19.06 -13.98
C GLY A 192 -14.34 18.36 -13.85
N GLU A 193 -14.53 17.56 -12.80
CA GLU A 193 -15.81 16.92 -12.52
C GLU A 193 -16.90 17.93 -12.10
N SER A 194 -16.55 18.91 -11.27
CA SER A 194 -17.47 19.99 -10.88
C SER A 194 -17.97 20.77 -12.08
N LYS A 195 -17.09 21.17 -13.00
CA LYS A 195 -17.49 21.87 -14.23
C LYS A 195 -18.45 21.06 -15.10
N LYS A 196 -18.18 19.76 -15.29
CA LYS A 196 -19.08 18.86 -16.04
C LYS A 196 -20.45 18.74 -15.39
N TYR A 197 -20.48 18.73 -14.06
CA TYR A 197 -21.74 18.66 -13.32
C TYR A 197 -22.56 19.95 -13.47
N GLU A 198 -21.92 21.12 -13.41
CA GLU A 198 -22.55 22.44 -13.63
C GLU A 198 -23.09 22.57 -15.05
N GLU A 199 -22.31 22.19 -16.06
CA GLU A 199 -22.71 22.15 -17.48
C GLU A 199 -23.89 21.20 -17.71
N GLY A 200 -23.87 20.01 -17.08
CA GLY A 200 -24.96 19.03 -17.14
C GLY A 200 -26.27 19.54 -16.51
N HIS A 201 -26.18 20.32 -15.43
CA HIS A 201 -27.37 20.96 -14.82
C HIS A 201 -27.93 22.12 -15.65
N LEU A 202 -27.08 22.92 -16.28
CA LEU A 202 -27.50 23.98 -17.20
C LEU A 202 -28.28 23.42 -18.40
N ASN A 203 -27.85 22.28 -18.92
CA ASN A 203 -28.53 21.60 -20.04
C ASN A 203 -29.91 20.98 -19.66
N LYS A 204 -30.13 20.65 -18.36
CA LYS A 204 -31.44 20.13 -17.90
C LYS A 204 -32.51 21.20 -17.72
N ASN A 205 -32.15 22.47 -17.61
CA ASN A 205 -33.11 23.60 -17.44
C ASN A 205 -33.58 24.17 -18.78
N TYR A 206 -33.23 23.57 -19.91
CA TYR A 206 -33.66 24.03 -21.25
C TYR A 206 -34.60 23.04 -21.97
N TYR A 207 -35.19 22.05 -21.26
CA TYR A 207 -36.24 21.18 -21.80
C TYR A 207 -37.48 21.16 -20.92
#